data_815b436ff23d45d99883a0e383812df3
#
_entry.id   815b436ff23d45d99883a0e383812df3
#
_cell.length_a   1.000
_cell.length_b   1.000
_cell.length_c   1.000
_cell.angle_alpha   90.00
_cell.angle_beta   90.00
_cell.angle_gamma   90.00
#
_symmetry.space_group_name_H-M   'P 1'
#
loop_
_entity.id
_entity.type
_entity.pdbx_description
1 polymer ?
#
loop_
_entity_poly.entity_id
_entity_poly.type
_entity_poly.pdbx_seq_one_letter_code
_entity_poly.pdbx_strand_id
1 'polypeptide(L)'
;MKNTGIELSIGGDLIRTKDLNWGVDINIGHNKNKLQKLFKSLDANGQYFVKPVIISDGSTIAGTAQRVLEPGFPIDTYYLKEWAGVNPDDGMPMWWVETKDEKTNTIKRTTTSKYADATYTKCGKASPDLFGGISTFLSWKNIDLTANFGYSLGGQIYNYSRQEYDSDGTYCDRNQMKLQDDWKRWEKKGDIATHPIARYNNQDKGNSSSSRYLESSDFLKMRSLTIGYNLKLNKYNINNLRLFFTGENLFTITDYSGVDPEIPASDEGTVMGTAGPSVYPATRKFMFGFNLSF
;
A
#
# COMPACT_ATOMS: atom_id res chain seq x y z
N MET A 1 -19.76 -4.88 13.41
CA MET A 1 -18.34 -5.04 13.10
C MET A 1 -17.65 -5.75 14.27
N LYS A 2 -16.66 -6.58 14.00
CA LYS A 2 -15.80 -7.22 15.01
C LYS A 2 -14.34 -7.04 14.60
N ASN A 3 -13.51 -6.57 15.53
CA ASN A 3 -12.06 -6.56 15.41
C ASN A 3 -11.49 -7.60 16.38
N THR A 4 -10.52 -8.34 15.92
CA THR A 4 -9.80 -9.33 16.73
C THR A 4 -8.33 -9.23 16.38
N GLY A 5 -7.47 -9.05 17.36
CA GLY A 5 -6.05 -8.87 17.13
C GLY A 5 -5.19 -9.47 18.24
N ILE A 6 -3.91 -9.55 17.94
CA ILE A 6 -2.85 -9.94 18.87
C ILE A 6 -1.72 -8.93 18.72
N GLU A 7 -1.19 -8.48 19.84
CA GLU A 7 -0.01 -7.64 19.90
C GLU A 7 1.06 -8.34 20.75
N LEU A 8 2.28 -8.36 20.25
CA LEU A 8 3.42 -8.97 20.92
C LEU A 8 4.59 -7.98 20.91
N SER A 9 5.22 -7.79 22.04
CA SER A 9 6.48 -7.04 22.15
C SER A 9 7.52 -7.92 22.81
N ILE A 10 8.68 -8.05 22.16
CA ILE A 10 9.82 -8.81 22.64
C ILE A 10 11.05 -7.93 22.52
N GLY A 11 11.81 -7.79 23.60
CA GLY A 11 13.04 -7.03 23.60
C GLY A 11 14.05 -7.58 24.58
N GLY A 12 15.32 -7.25 24.33
CA GLY A 12 16.40 -7.61 25.23
C GLY A 12 17.79 -7.34 24.67
N ASP A 13 18.76 -7.44 25.56
CA ASP A 13 20.17 -7.33 25.22
C ASP A 13 20.65 -8.66 24.59
N LEU A 14 21.08 -8.62 23.34
CA LEU A 14 21.68 -9.76 22.63
C LEU A 14 23.14 -9.96 23.04
N ILE A 15 23.84 -8.85 23.24
CA ILE A 15 25.25 -8.84 23.69
C ILE A 15 25.38 -7.82 24.82
N ARG A 16 25.96 -8.23 25.93
CA ARG A 16 26.25 -7.34 27.06
C ARG A 16 27.64 -7.66 27.61
N THR A 17 28.59 -6.81 27.28
CA THR A 17 29.97 -6.87 27.77
C THR A 17 30.36 -5.54 28.36
N LYS A 18 31.60 -5.41 28.87
CA LYS A 18 32.11 -4.15 29.40
C LYS A 18 32.17 -3.03 28.34
N ASP A 19 32.50 -3.36 27.11
CA ASP A 19 32.76 -2.38 26.05
C ASP A 19 31.68 -2.39 24.94
N LEU A 20 30.86 -3.44 24.87
CA LEU A 20 29.83 -3.61 23.83
C LEU A 20 28.52 -4.01 24.47
N ASN A 21 27.49 -3.24 24.18
CA ASN A 21 26.11 -3.56 24.50
C ASN A 21 25.28 -3.44 23.21
N TRP A 22 24.55 -4.51 22.87
CA TRP A 22 23.67 -4.54 21.72
C TRP A 22 22.34 -5.15 22.09
N GLY A 23 21.26 -4.38 21.87
CA GLY A 23 19.91 -4.82 22.12
C GLY A 23 18.99 -4.62 20.92
N VAL A 24 17.92 -5.37 20.93
CA VAL A 24 16.86 -5.33 19.91
C VAL A 24 15.51 -5.41 20.59
N ASP A 25 14.59 -4.56 20.16
CA ASP A 25 13.18 -4.58 20.52
C ASP A 25 12.34 -4.75 19.27
N ILE A 26 11.41 -5.69 19.29
CA ILE A 26 10.51 -5.98 18.17
C ILE A 26 9.08 -5.91 18.70
N ASN A 27 8.23 -5.16 18.02
CA ASN A 27 6.80 -5.21 18.24
C ASN A 27 6.08 -5.70 16.99
N ILE A 28 5.05 -6.52 17.19
CA ILE A 28 4.30 -7.20 16.15
C ILE A 28 2.82 -7.02 16.48
N GLY A 29 2.05 -6.47 15.56
CA GLY A 29 0.60 -6.36 15.64
C GLY A 29 -0.06 -7.13 14.51
N HIS A 30 -1.10 -7.87 14.83
CA HIS A 30 -2.01 -8.49 13.88
C HIS A 30 -3.43 -8.08 14.23
N ASN A 31 -4.19 -7.59 13.25
CA ASN A 31 -5.60 -7.24 13.44
C ASN A 31 -6.45 -7.78 12.31
N LYS A 32 -7.55 -8.42 12.65
CA LYS A 32 -8.54 -8.92 11.71
C LYS A 32 -9.87 -8.19 11.91
N ASN A 33 -10.25 -7.41 10.92
CA ASN A 33 -11.56 -6.76 10.86
C ASN A 33 -12.57 -7.68 10.16
N LYS A 34 -13.79 -7.71 10.65
CA LYS A 34 -14.89 -8.45 10.01
C LYS A 34 -16.22 -7.75 10.24
N LEU A 35 -16.92 -7.45 9.16
CA LEU A 35 -18.30 -7.01 9.23
C LEU A 35 -19.21 -8.20 9.56
N GLN A 36 -19.94 -8.13 10.66
CA GLN A 36 -20.77 -9.24 11.08
C GLN A 36 -22.17 -9.20 10.50
N LYS A 37 -22.78 -8.01 10.48
CA LYS A 37 -24.17 -7.82 10.04
C LYS A 37 -24.33 -6.47 9.34
N LEU A 38 -25.18 -6.43 8.36
CA LEU A 38 -25.78 -5.23 7.74
C LEU A 38 -27.28 -5.20 7.98
N PHE A 39 -27.87 -4.06 7.68
CA PHE A 39 -29.33 -3.93 7.64
C PHE A 39 -29.90 -4.89 6.61
N LYS A 40 -31.06 -5.46 6.95
CA LYS A 40 -31.82 -6.28 6.03
C LYS A 40 -32.76 -5.38 5.20
N SER A 41 -32.80 -5.63 3.92
CA SER A 41 -33.74 -5.01 2.98
C SER A 41 -34.86 -6.00 2.67
N LEU A 42 -36.03 -5.51 2.30
CA LEU A 42 -37.11 -6.33 1.78
C LEU A 42 -37.02 -6.40 0.26
N ASP A 43 -37.17 -7.58 -0.31
CA ASP A 43 -37.34 -7.74 -1.76
C ASP A 43 -38.80 -7.46 -2.19
N ALA A 44 -39.05 -7.56 -3.51
CA ALA A 44 -40.39 -7.35 -4.07
C ALA A 44 -41.42 -8.36 -3.58
N ASN A 45 -41.01 -9.50 -3.03
CA ASN A 45 -41.86 -10.57 -2.50
C ASN A 45 -41.99 -10.47 -0.97
N GLY A 46 -41.48 -9.42 -0.33
CA GLY A 46 -41.51 -9.23 1.11
C GLY A 46 -40.55 -10.10 1.90
N GLN A 47 -39.54 -10.72 1.25
CA GLN A 47 -38.51 -11.50 1.93
C GLN A 47 -37.34 -10.63 2.33
N TYR A 48 -36.83 -10.86 3.55
CA TYR A 48 -35.66 -10.16 4.02
C TYR A 48 -34.37 -10.73 3.40
N PHE A 49 -33.59 -9.86 2.82
CA PHE A 49 -32.23 -10.21 2.33
C PHE A 49 -31.19 -9.17 2.79
N VAL A 50 -29.93 -9.56 2.77
CA VAL A 50 -28.79 -8.66 3.05
C VAL A 50 -28.21 -8.21 1.73
N LYS A 51 -28.36 -6.90 1.42
CA LYS A 51 -27.75 -6.31 0.24
C LYS A 51 -26.39 -5.76 0.58
N PRO A 52 -25.30 -6.16 -0.12
CA PRO A 52 -24.02 -5.51 0.02
C PRO A 52 -24.11 -4.00 -0.28
N VAL A 53 -23.38 -3.19 0.49
CA VAL A 53 -23.37 -1.74 0.28
C VAL A 53 -22.07 -1.39 -0.44
N ILE A 54 -22.20 -0.79 -1.62
CA ILE A 54 -21.05 -0.30 -2.38
C ILE A 54 -20.72 1.11 -1.88
N ILE A 55 -19.48 1.31 -1.49
CA ILE A 55 -18.92 2.60 -1.11
C ILE A 55 -17.98 3.02 -2.23
N SER A 56 -18.29 4.14 -2.88
CA SER A 56 -17.35 4.88 -3.71
C SER A 56 -16.67 5.94 -2.86
N ASP A 57 -15.47 6.31 -3.18
CA ASP A 57 -14.68 7.29 -2.43
C ASP A 57 -15.22 8.73 -2.49
N GLY A 58 -16.36 8.94 -3.12
CA GLY A 58 -16.97 10.27 -3.25
C GLY A 58 -16.24 11.20 -4.21
N SER A 59 -15.15 10.75 -4.82
CA SER A 59 -14.44 11.50 -5.84
C SER A 59 -15.34 11.73 -7.05
N THR A 60 -15.38 12.96 -7.53
CA THR A 60 -16.04 13.33 -8.80
C THR A 60 -15.32 12.78 -10.01
N ILE A 61 -14.14 12.22 -9.82
CA ILE A 61 -13.34 11.59 -10.87
C ILE A 61 -13.90 10.19 -11.11
N ALA A 62 -14.54 10.02 -12.25
CA ALA A 62 -15.08 8.73 -12.66
C ALA A 62 -13.98 7.67 -12.66
N GLY A 63 -14.16 6.61 -11.90
CA GLY A 63 -13.27 5.46 -11.95
C GLY A 63 -12.32 5.30 -10.76
N THR A 64 -12.65 5.82 -9.61
CA THR A 64 -11.90 5.55 -8.38
C THR A 64 -12.22 4.17 -7.78
N ALA A 65 -11.38 3.73 -6.84
CA ALA A 65 -11.55 2.44 -6.19
C ALA A 65 -12.88 2.36 -5.42
N GLN A 66 -13.66 1.33 -5.71
CA GLN A 66 -14.86 1.01 -4.95
C GLN A 66 -14.55 0.00 -3.86
N ARG A 67 -15.34 0.03 -2.81
CA ARG A 67 -15.34 -0.94 -1.73
C ARG A 67 -16.71 -1.53 -1.52
N VAL A 68 -16.76 -2.68 -0.90
CA VAL A 68 -18.01 -3.34 -0.56
C VAL A 68 -18.08 -3.64 0.93
N LEU A 69 -19.18 -3.24 1.55
CA LEU A 69 -19.57 -3.72 2.87
C LEU A 69 -20.43 -4.96 2.69
N GLU A 70 -19.90 -6.09 3.08
CA GLU A 70 -20.60 -7.39 3.02
C GLU A 70 -20.29 -8.19 4.29
N PRO A 71 -21.30 -8.80 4.95
CA PRO A 71 -21.05 -9.64 6.11
C PRO A 71 -20.08 -10.77 5.79
N GLY A 72 -19.12 -10.95 6.68
CA GLY A 72 -18.06 -11.95 6.50
C GLY A 72 -16.73 -11.39 6.02
N PHE A 73 -16.70 -10.20 5.44
CA PHE A 73 -15.52 -9.53 4.89
C PHE A 73 -15.10 -8.33 5.74
N PRO A 74 -13.83 -7.87 5.59
CA PRO A 74 -13.38 -6.60 6.14
C PRO A 74 -14.14 -5.40 5.54
N ILE A 75 -14.27 -4.31 6.31
CA ILE A 75 -14.95 -3.08 5.85
C ILE A 75 -14.21 -2.35 4.74
N ASP A 76 -12.93 -2.62 4.59
CA ASP A 76 -12.01 -2.02 3.62
C ASP A 76 -11.74 -2.95 2.42
N THR A 77 -12.66 -3.88 2.15
CA THR A 77 -12.58 -4.80 1.01
C THR A 77 -12.78 -4.06 -0.30
N TYR A 78 -11.80 -4.12 -1.19
CA TYR A 78 -11.90 -3.58 -2.55
C TYR A 78 -12.88 -4.37 -3.40
N TYR A 79 -13.70 -3.64 -4.15
CA TYR A 79 -14.71 -4.19 -5.05
C TYR A 79 -14.51 -3.61 -6.45
N LEU A 80 -13.75 -4.32 -7.26
CA LEU A 80 -13.23 -3.83 -8.53
C LEU A 80 -13.49 -4.86 -9.64
N LYS A 81 -13.45 -4.39 -10.88
CA LYS A 81 -13.33 -5.28 -12.03
C LYS A 81 -11.91 -5.84 -12.09
N GLU A 82 -11.79 -7.16 -12.18
CA GLU A 82 -10.50 -7.81 -12.12
C GLU A 82 -9.78 -7.76 -13.46
N TRP A 83 -8.57 -7.22 -13.45
CA TRP A 83 -7.70 -7.12 -14.62
C TRP A 83 -7.19 -8.50 -15.05
N ALA A 84 -7.29 -8.83 -16.33
CA ALA A 84 -6.83 -10.09 -16.92
C ALA A 84 -5.58 -9.92 -17.79
N GLY A 85 -5.06 -8.71 -17.91
CA GLY A 85 -3.87 -8.43 -18.73
C GLY A 85 -4.20 -7.77 -20.06
N VAL A 86 -3.25 -7.92 -20.99
CA VAL A 86 -3.32 -7.37 -22.34
C VAL A 86 -3.45 -8.51 -23.35
N ASN A 87 -4.36 -8.38 -24.29
CA ASN A 87 -4.50 -9.35 -25.35
C ASN A 87 -3.28 -9.29 -26.29
N PRO A 88 -2.51 -10.36 -26.45
CA PRO A 88 -1.30 -10.35 -27.29
C PRO A 88 -1.59 -10.20 -28.77
N ASP A 89 -2.82 -10.52 -29.22
CA ASP A 89 -3.16 -10.47 -30.65
C ASP A 89 -3.46 -9.06 -31.16
N ASP A 90 -4.05 -8.19 -30.32
CA ASP A 90 -4.53 -6.87 -30.74
C ASP A 90 -4.18 -5.74 -29.76
N GLY A 91 -3.53 -6.05 -28.62
CA GLY A 91 -3.13 -5.09 -27.62
C GLY A 91 -4.27 -4.52 -26.76
N MET A 92 -5.46 -5.08 -26.87
CA MET A 92 -6.62 -4.61 -26.12
C MET A 92 -6.50 -4.97 -24.62
N PRO A 93 -6.98 -4.11 -23.73
CA PRO A 93 -7.11 -4.45 -22.32
C PRO A 93 -8.12 -5.57 -22.12
N MET A 94 -7.88 -6.44 -21.15
CA MET A 94 -8.77 -7.55 -20.81
C MET A 94 -9.13 -7.55 -19.33
N TRP A 95 -10.36 -7.94 -19.06
CA TRP A 95 -10.90 -8.13 -17.70
C TRP A 95 -11.57 -9.49 -17.56
N TRP A 96 -11.65 -9.98 -16.33
CA TRP A 96 -12.33 -11.23 -16.05
C TRP A 96 -13.86 -11.05 -15.99
N VAL A 97 -14.55 -12.02 -16.55
CA VAL A 97 -16.00 -12.20 -16.46
C VAL A 97 -16.28 -13.49 -15.72
N GLU A 98 -17.09 -13.42 -14.69
CA GLU A 98 -17.58 -14.58 -13.95
C GLU A 98 -19.04 -14.83 -14.30
N THR A 99 -19.32 -16.00 -14.85
CA THR A 99 -20.67 -16.45 -15.16
C THR A 99 -21.01 -17.64 -14.28
N LYS A 100 -22.07 -17.54 -13.52
CA LYS A 100 -22.55 -18.63 -12.68
C LYS A 100 -23.51 -19.52 -13.49
N ASP A 101 -23.18 -20.79 -13.59
CA ASP A 101 -24.09 -21.79 -14.14
C ASP A 101 -25.14 -22.13 -13.06
N GLU A 102 -26.39 -21.80 -13.32
CA GLU A 102 -27.48 -22.00 -12.37
C GLU A 102 -27.77 -23.47 -12.08
N LYS A 103 -27.45 -24.38 -13.03
CA LYS A 103 -27.69 -25.81 -12.89
C LYS A 103 -26.65 -26.53 -12.06
N THR A 104 -25.39 -26.18 -12.28
CA THR A 104 -24.24 -26.83 -11.63
C THR A 104 -23.71 -26.03 -10.44
N ASN A 105 -24.16 -24.80 -10.25
CA ASN A 105 -23.68 -23.83 -9.27
C ASN A 105 -22.15 -23.55 -9.39
N THR A 106 -21.55 -23.87 -10.57
CA THR A 106 -20.14 -23.62 -10.87
C THR A 106 -19.95 -22.22 -11.42
N ILE A 107 -18.83 -21.60 -11.06
CA ILE A 107 -18.42 -20.30 -11.62
C ILE A 107 -17.46 -20.57 -12.79
N LYS A 108 -17.85 -20.14 -13.98
CA LYS A 108 -16.99 -20.15 -15.16
C LYS A 108 -16.35 -18.77 -15.31
N ARG A 109 -15.04 -18.74 -15.47
CA ARG A 109 -14.27 -17.51 -15.73
C ARG A 109 -13.84 -17.44 -17.20
N THR A 110 -14.09 -16.33 -17.82
CA THR A 110 -13.65 -15.98 -19.20
C THR A 110 -13.13 -14.56 -19.20
N THR A 111 -12.47 -14.14 -20.27
CA THR A 111 -11.99 -12.77 -20.42
C THR A 111 -12.82 -12.01 -21.45
N THR A 112 -12.88 -10.68 -21.27
CA THR A 112 -13.51 -9.76 -22.22
C THR A 112 -12.67 -8.51 -22.40
N SER A 113 -12.65 -7.94 -23.59
CA SER A 113 -12.09 -6.61 -23.87
C SER A 113 -13.12 -5.48 -23.71
N LYS A 114 -14.36 -5.79 -23.34
CA LYS A 114 -15.40 -4.79 -23.06
C LYS A 114 -15.49 -4.57 -21.55
N TYR A 115 -15.02 -3.43 -21.08
CA TYR A 115 -15.06 -3.07 -19.67
C TYR A 115 -16.45 -3.19 -19.04
N ALA A 116 -17.51 -2.86 -19.81
CA ALA A 116 -18.89 -2.92 -19.33
C ALA A 116 -19.29 -4.36 -18.89
N ASP A 117 -18.86 -5.37 -19.65
CA ASP A 117 -19.22 -6.77 -19.44
C ASP A 117 -18.43 -7.44 -18.31
N ALA A 118 -17.34 -6.81 -17.85
CA ALA A 118 -16.51 -7.34 -16.79
C ALA A 118 -17.24 -7.38 -15.43
N THR A 119 -16.96 -8.42 -14.66
CA THR A 119 -17.60 -8.65 -13.35
C THR A 119 -16.85 -7.94 -12.24
N TYR A 120 -17.59 -7.27 -11.35
CA TYR A 120 -17.04 -6.77 -10.10
C TYR A 120 -16.78 -7.91 -9.12
N THR A 121 -15.58 -7.98 -8.58
CA THR A 121 -15.17 -9.00 -7.61
C THR A 121 -14.47 -8.37 -6.40
N LYS A 122 -14.37 -9.14 -5.33
CA LYS A 122 -13.61 -8.74 -4.14
C LYS A 122 -12.13 -9.01 -4.39
N CYS A 123 -11.34 -7.95 -4.61
CA CYS A 123 -9.95 -8.03 -5.05
C CYS A 123 -8.92 -7.94 -3.92
N GLY A 124 -9.36 -7.92 -2.66
CA GLY A 124 -8.48 -7.80 -1.50
C GLY A 124 -8.91 -6.73 -0.51
N LYS A 125 -8.02 -6.27 0.35
CA LYS A 125 -8.30 -5.33 1.44
C LYS A 125 -7.18 -4.32 1.62
N ALA A 126 -7.48 -3.14 2.19
CA ALA A 126 -6.48 -2.13 2.48
C ALA A 126 -5.70 -2.41 3.77
N SER A 127 -6.34 -2.95 4.80
CA SER A 127 -5.70 -3.23 6.09
C SER A 127 -4.62 -4.30 5.97
N PRO A 128 -3.44 -4.08 6.57
CA PRO A 128 -2.40 -5.09 6.62
C PRO A 128 -2.80 -6.28 7.51
N ASP A 129 -2.18 -7.42 7.26
CA ASP A 129 -2.29 -8.61 8.13
C ASP A 129 -1.31 -8.54 9.29
N LEU A 130 -0.13 -7.96 9.06
CA LEU A 130 0.93 -7.84 10.03
C LEU A 130 1.57 -6.45 9.94
N PHE A 131 1.80 -5.82 11.09
CA PHE A 131 2.48 -4.53 11.16
C PHE A 131 3.24 -4.39 12.47
N GLY A 132 4.21 -3.49 12.48
CA GLY A 132 4.98 -3.26 13.69
C GLY A 132 6.23 -2.46 13.49
N GLY A 133 7.17 -2.63 14.41
CA GLY A 133 8.45 -1.96 14.38
C GLY A 133 9.58 -2.80 14.94
N ILE A 134 10.78 -2.43 14.56
CA ILE A 134 12.02 -3.00 15.05
C ILE A 134 12.90 -1.83 15.48
N SER A 135 13.33 -1.82 16.73
CA SER A 135 14.34 -0.90 17.26
C SER A 135 15.59 -1.66 17.59
N THR A 136 16.74 -1.14 17.24
CA THR A 136 18.02 -1.71 17.68
C THR A 136 18.91 -0.61 18.20
N PHE A 137 19.61 -0.90 19.29
CA PHE A 137 20.61 -0.02 19.85
C PHE A 137 21.93 -0.77 20.03
N LEU A 138 22.99 -0.11 19.73
CA LEU A 138 24.36 -0.58 19.89
C LEU A 138 25.15 0.48 20.65
N SER A 139 25.85 0.09 21.69
CA SER A 139 26.83 0.94 22.38
C SER A 139 28.17 0.21 22.37
N TRP A 140 29.17 0.80 21.75
CA TRP A 140 30.53 0.27 21.70
C TRP A 140 31.52 1.33 22.12
N LYS A 141 32.09 1.16 23.34
CA LYS A 141 32.97 2.16 23.98
C LYS A 141 32.30 3.55 24.02
N ASN A 142 32.75 4.45 23.17
CA ASN A 142 32.26 5.84 23.12
C ASN A 142 31.25 6.07 21.98
N ILE A 143 30.94 5.06 21.17
CA ILE A 143 30.01 5.16 20.05
C ILE A 143 28.67 4.57 20.47
N ASP A 144 27.59 5.26 20.17
CA ASP A 144 26.24 4.74 20.27
C ASP A 144 25.54 4.82 18.91
N LEU A 145 24.74 3.81 18.61
CA LEU A 145 23.92 3.73 17.42
C LEU A 145 22.51 3.31 17.80
N THR A 146 21.52 3.99 17.29
CA THR A 146 20.12 3.59 17.39
C THR A 146 19.49 3.62 16.02
N ALA A 147 18.83 2.52 15.62
CA ALA A 147 18.09 2.46 14.37
C ALA A 147 16.66 1.97 14.63
N ASN A 148 15.69 2.63 14.01
CA ASN A 148 14.28 2.32 14.13
C ASN A 148 13.70 2.03 12.75
N PHE A 149 12.99 0.92 12.66
CA PHE A 149 12.30 0.48 11.45
C PHE A 149 10.80 0.34 11.73
N GLY A 150 9.99 0.59 10.71
CA GLY A 150 8.58 0.25 10.67
C GLY A 150 8.31 -0.70 9.52
N TYR A 151 7.38 -1.61 9.69
CA TYR A 151 6.96 -2.52 8.63
C TYR A 151 5.45 -2.73 8.62
N SER A 152 4.93 -3.06 7.44
CA SER A 152 3.54 -3.43 7.21
C SER A 152 3.49 -4.47 6.10
N LEU A 153 2.69 -5.54 6.26
CA LEU A 153 2.61 -6.66 5.34
C LEU A 153 1.17 -7.13 5.15
N GLY A 154 0.81 -7.54 3.93
CA GLY A 154 -0.47 -8.15 3.59
C GLY A 154 -1.61 -7.17 3.31
N GLY A 155 -1.32 -5.87 3.25
CA GLY A 155 -2.27 -4.84 2.81
C GLY A 155 -2.17 -4.56 1.31
N GLN A 156 -3.15 -3.83 0.81
CA GLN A 156 -3.16 -3.35 -0.57
C GLN A 156 -3.51 -1.87 -0.62
N ILE A 157 -3.00 -1.20 -1.64
CA ILE A 157 -3.25 0.21 -1.90
C ILE A 157 -3.66 0.39 -3.36
N TYR A 158 -4.73 1.13 -3.59
CA TYR A 158 -5.14 1.51 -4.93
C TYR A 158 -4.33 2.72 -5.38
N ASN A 159 -3.44 2.52 -6.36
CA ASN A 159 -2.56 3.55 -6.90
C ASN A 159 -3.29 4.43 -7.91
N TYR A 160 -4.00 5.43 -7.40
CA TYR A 160 -4.73 6.38 -8.23
C TYR A 160 -3.79 7.26 -9.07
N SER A 161 -2.61 7.61 -8.53
CA SER A 161 -1.60 8.35 -9.29
C SER A 161 -1.19 7.61 -10.55
N ARG A 162 -1.00 6.30 -10.45
CA ARG A 162 -0.69 5.45 -11.59
C ARG A 162 -1.86 5.41 -12.58
N GLN A 163 -3.10 5.31 -12.12
CA GLN A 163 -4.28 5.36 -13.00
C GLN A 163 -4.34 6.66 -13.81
N GLU A 164 -3.92 7.78 -13.21
CA GLU A 164 -3.91 9.07 -13.87
C GLU A 164 -2.72 9.25 -14.83
N TYR A 165 -1.52 8.87 -14.41
CA TYR A 165 -0.30 9.10 -15.17
C TYR A 165 0.07 7.97 -16.14
N ASP A 166 -0.42 6.76 -15.90
CA ASP A 166 -0.31 5.60 -16.80
C ASP A 166 -1.65 5.35 -17.50
N SER A 167 -2.11 6.37 -18.20
CA SER A 167 -3.49 6.45 -18.68
C SER A 167 -3.74 5.86 -20.07
N ASP A 168 -2.73 5.23 -20.69
CA ASP A 168 -2.83 4.60 -22.02
C ASP A 168 -3.41 5.53 -23.12
N GLY A 169 -3.06 6.83 -23.05
CA GLY A 169 -3.50 7.84 -24.03
C GLY A 169 -4.83 8.53 -23.69
N THR A 170 -5.39 8.33 -22.49
CA THR A 170 -6.62 8.99 -22.06
C THR A 170 -6.47 10.50 -21.98
N TYR A 171 -5.38 10.97 -21.38
CA TYR A 171 -5.13 12.38 -21.13
C TYR A 171 -4.03 12.88 -22.07
N CYS A 172 -4.43 13.39 -23.23
CA CYS A 172 -3.48 13.90 -24.22
C CYS A 172 -2.89 15.28 -23.87
N ASP A 173 -3.45 15.96 -22.87
CA ASP A 173 -3.03 17.26 -22.34
C ASP A 173 -2.05 17.15 -21.19
N ARG A 174 -1.70 15.93 -20.76
CA ARG A 174 -0.82 15.65 -19.62
C ARG A 174 0.36 14.79 -20.01
N ASN A 175 1.47 14.98 -19.29
CA ASN A 175 2.61 14.09 -19.41
C ASN A 175 2.28 12.72 -18.83
N GLN A 176 2.65 11.67 -19.55
CA GLN A 176 2.56 10.30 -19.06
C GLN A 176 3.79 9.96 -18.25
N MET A 177 3.64 9.05 -17.28
CA MET A 177 4.79 8.53 -16.57
C MET A 177 5.70 7.72 -17.48
N LYS A 178 7.00 7.73 -17.21
CA LYS A 178 7.91 6.76 -17.80
C LYS A 178 7.56 5.37 -17.23
N LEU A 179 7.38 4.40 -18.13
CA LEU A 179 7.19 3.01 -17.70
C LEU A 179 8.43 2.52 -16.94
N GLN A 180 8.23 1.69 -15.94
CA GLN A 180 9.31 1.03 -15.22
C GLN A 180 10.08 0.08 -16.15
N ASP A 181 11.29 -0.30 -15.81
CA ASP A 181 12.17 -1.04 -16.73
C ASP A 181 11.64 -2.44 -17.10
N ASP A 182 10.81 -3.03 -16.24
CA ASP A 182 10.13 -4.31 -16.46
C ASP A 182 8.75 -4.18 -17.10
N TRP A 183 8.27 -2.95 -17.31
CA TRP A 183 6.98 -2.69 -17.93
C TRP A 183 7.11 -2.43 -19.42
N LYS A 184 6.26 -3.12 -20.19
CA LYS A 184 6.26 -3.02 -21.64
C LYS A 184 4.86 -2.68 -22.16
N ARG A 185 4.77 -1.68 -23.04
CA ARG A 185 3.57 -1.40 -23.80
C ARG A 185 3.48 -2.34 -24.99
N TRP A 186 2.28 -2.79 -25.30
CA TRP A 186 2.03 -3.57 -26.52
C TRP A 186 2.24 -2.72 -27.77
N GLU A 187 2.99 -3.23 -28.75
CA GLU A 187 3.32 -2.55 -29.99
C GLU A 187 2.90 -3.35 -31.23
N LYS A 188 2.99 -4.67 -31.16
CA LYS A 188 2.68 -5.55 -32.27
C LYS A 188 2.13 -6.89 -31.83
N LYS A 189 1.41 -7.55 -32.75
CA LYS A 189 0.84 -8.88 -32.54
C LYS A 189 1.88 -9.88 -32.02
N GLY A 190 1.50 -10.58 -30.96
CA GLY A 190 2.34 -11.55 -30.25
C GLY A 190 3.16 -10.96 -29.11
N ASP A 191 3.12 -9.65 -28.87
CA ASP A 191 3.79 -9.05 -27.72
C ASP A 191 3.13 -9.46 -26.40
N ILE A 192 3.94 -9.96 -25.47
CA ILE A 192 3.54 -10.12 -24.08
C ILE A 192 3.81 -8.79 -23.38
N ALA A 193 2.77 -8.06 -23.07
CA ALA A 193 2.85 -6.70 -22.57
C ALA A 193 2.15 -6.53 -21.22
N THR A 194 2.66 -5.63 -20.41
CA THR A 194 2.04 -5.22 -19.12
C THR A 194 1.02 -4.10 -19.33
N HIS A 195 1.17 -3.34 -20.41
CA HIS A 195 0.35 -2.19 -20.75
C HIS A 195 -0.29 -2.36 -22.13
N PRO A 196 -1.58 -2.02 -22.28
CA PRO A 196 -2.28 -2.12 -23.56
C PRO A 196 -1.75 -1.10 -24.56
N ILE A 197 -2.23 -1.22 -25.78
CA ILE A 197 -2.00 -0.19 -26.80
C ILE A 197 -2.52 1.16 -26.33
N ALA A 198 -1.73 2.21 -26.50
CA ALA A 198 -2.16 3.57 -26.17
C ALA A 198 -3.11 4.09 -27.26
N ARG A 199 -4.32 4.49 -26.85
CA ARG A 199 -5.30 5.08 -27.77
C ARG A 199 -5.83 6.39 -27.25
N TYR A 200 -5.97 7.33 -28.15
CA TYR A 200 -6.52 8.65 -27.86
C TYR A 200 -7.88 8.54 -27.17
N ASN A 201 -8.05 9.32 -26.09
CA ASN A 201 -9.31 9.46 -25.35
C ASN A 201 -9.86 8.15 -24.74
N ASN A 202 -8.97 7.20 -24.38
CA ASN A 202 -9.33 5.96 -23.68
C ASN A 202 -10.51 5.19 -24.31
N GLN A 203 -10.52 5.09 -25.64
CA GLN A 203 -11.61 4.41 -26.35
C GLN A 203 -11.83 2.98 -25.86
N ASP A 204 -10.76 2.31 -25.45
CA ASP A 204 -10.77 0.91 -25.00
C ASP A 204 -10.96 0.78 -23.49
N LYS A 205 -11.14 1.90 -22.75
CA LYS A 205 -11.31 1.91 -21.30
C LYS A 205 -10.15 1.31 -20.49
N GLY A 206 -8.93 1.27 -21.04
CA GLY A 206 -7.75 0.64 -20.41
C GLY A 206 -7.39 1.20 -19.04
N ASN A 207 -7.57 2.51 -18.83
CA ASN A 207 -7.34 3.16 -17.53
C ASN A 207 -8.58 3.22 -16.62
N SER A 208 -9.64 2.47 -16.93
CA SER A 208 -10.81 2.41 -16.04
C SER A 208 -10.49 1.71 -14.74
N SER A 209 -11.22 2.06 -13.68
CA SER A 209 -11.03 1.52 -12.34
C SER A 209 -11.06 -0.01 -12.32
N SER A 210 -9.96 -0.62 -11.94
CA SER A 210 -9.83 -2.08 -11.94
C SER A 210 -8.69 -2.51 -11.01
N SER A 211 -8.54 -3.80 -10.79
CA SER A 211 -7.43 -4.34 -9.99
C SER A 211 -6.04 -4.12 -10.64
N ARG A 212 -5.98 -3.60 -11.87
CA ARG A 212 -4.72 -3.18 -12.52
C ARG A 212 -3.91 -2.21 -11.66
N TYR A 213 -4.60 -1.36 -10.92
CA TYR A 213 -4.00 -0.32 -10.10
C TYR A 213 -3.99 -0.66 -8.61
N LEU A 214 -4.39 -1.87 -8.25
CA LEU A 214 -4.33 -2.38 -6.90
C LEU A 214 -2.98 -3.06 -6.69
N GLU A 215 -2.16 -2.48 -5.83
CA GLU A 215 -0.78 -2.91 -5.58
C GLU A 215 -0.60 -3.34 -4.12
N SER A 216 0.46 -4.10 -3.83
CA SER A 216 0.85 -4.37 -2.45
C SER A 216 1.21 -3.07 -1.74
N SER A 217 0.78 -2.91 -0.49
CA SER A 217 1.24 -1.85 0.41
C SER A 217 2.31 -2.34 1.38
N ASP A 218 2.93 -3.47 1.09
CA ASP A 218 3.98 -4.04 1.92
C ASP A 218 5.22 -3.13 1.92
N PHE A 219 5.77 -2.90 3.10
CA PHE A 219 7.00 -2.15 3.20
C PHE A 219 7.82 -2.49 4.45
N LEU A 220 9.12 -2.23 4.34
CA LEU A 220 10.05 -2.05 5.44
C LEU A 220 10.72 -0.69 5.30
N LYS A 221 10.54 0.20 6.28
CA LYS A 221 11.02 1.58 6.25
C LYS A 221 11.97 1.86 7.39
N MET A 222 13.15 2.39 7.08
CA MET A 222 14.03 2.94 8.11
C MET A 222 13.54 4.33 8.52
N ARG A 223 12.95 4.41 9.71
CA ARG A 223 12.38 5.64 10.24
C ARG A 223 13.45 6.62 10.70
N SER A 224 14.42 6.10 11.45
CA SER A 224 15.53 6.90 11.93
C SER A 224 16.78 6.06 12.16
N LEU A 225 17.92 6.68 11.94
CA LEU A 225 19.23 6.18 12.31
C LEU A 225 19.98 7.31 13.00
N THR A 226 20.37 7.08 14.26
CA THR A 226 21.20 8.02 15.02
C THR A 226 22.53 7.37 15.35
N ILE A 227 23.62 8.08 15.08
CA ILE A 227 24.97 7.70 15.47
C ILE A 227 25.51 8.79 16.38
N GLY A 228 25.92 8.43 17.58
CA GLY A 228 26.49 9.31 18.59
C GLY A 228 27.92 8.97 18.93
N TYR A 229 28.68 9.98 19.30
CA TYR A 229 30.03 9.84 19.85
C TYR A 229 30.16 10.59 21.17
N ASN A 230 30.49 9.90 22.23
CA ASN A 230 30.56 10.41 23.60
C ASN A 230 32.00 10.70 24.00
N LEU A 231 32.31 11.96 24.25
CA LEU A 231 33.60 12.44 24.70
C LEU A 231 33.55 12.78 26.19
N LYS A 232 34.30 12.03 27.02
CA LYS A 232 34.51 12.38 28.42
C LYS A 232 35.59 13.42 28.50
N LEU A 233 35.24 14.64 28.80
CA LEU A 233 36.21 15.74 28.80
C LEU A 233 36.83 16.00 30.17
N ASN A 234 36.05 15.88 31.26
CA ASN A 234 36.49 16.12 32.64
C ASN A 234 37.34 17.38 32.82
N LYS A 235 37.08 18.42 32.01
CA LYS A 235 37.84 19.64 31.94
C LYS A 235 36.92 20.83 31.79
N TYR A 236 37.25 21.96 32.40
CA TYR A 236 36.44 23.19 32.38
C TYR A 236 34.99 23.02 32.90
N ASN A 237 34.75 22.19 33.90
CA ASN A 237 33.44 21.84 34.43
C ASN A 237 32.49 21.14 33.39
N ILE A 238 33.08 20.66 32.31
CA ILE A 238 32.32 19.85 31.32
C ILE A 238 32.64 18.39 31.58
N ASN A 239 31.63 17.62 31.96
CA ASN A 239 31.75 16.21 32.26
C ASN A 239 31.70 15.34 30.99
N ASN A 240 30.77 15.66 30.09
CA ASN A 240 30.55 14.90 28.86
C ASN A 240 30.13 15.81 27.70
N LEU A 241 30.66 15.52 26.51
CA LEU A 241 30.20 16.08 25.22
C LEU A 241 29.78 14.92 24.33
N ARG A 242 28.50 14.84 23.99
CA ARG A 242 28.01 13.90 22.98
C ARG A 242 27.73 14.65 21.67
N LEU A 243 28.42 14.24 20.61
CA LEU A 243 28.14 14.67 19.24
C LEU A 243 27.24 13.61 18.58
N PHE A 244 26.23 14.00 17.86
CA PHE A 244 25.38 13.03 17.17
C PHE A 244 24.94 13.51 15.80
N PHE A 245 24.71 12.52 14.94
CA PHE A 245 24.11 12.69 13.62
C PHE A 245 22.88 11.80 13.55
N THR A 246 21.75 12.35 13.06
CA THR A 246 20.50 11.61 12.86
C THR A 246 20.03 11.78 11.42
N GLY A 247 19.72 10.66 10.79
CA GLY A 247 18.99 10.62 9.52
C GLY A 247 17.60 10.06 9.71
N GLU A 248 16.59 10.68 9.11
CA GLU A 248 15.20 10.22 9.12
C GLU A 248 14.73 9.85 7.71
N ASN A 249 13.87 8.85 7.61
CA ASN A 249 13.28 8.35 6.35
C ASN A 249 14.34 8.01 5.30
N LEU A 250 15.41 7.31 5.70
CA LEU A 250 16.58 7.09 4.85
C LEU A 250 16.28 6.21 3.64
N PHE A 251 15.48 5.16 3.83
CA PHE A 251 15.02 4.30 2.75
C PHE A 251 13.72 3.57 3.10
N THR A 252 13.02 3.15 2.05
CA THR A 252 11.87 2.26 2.11
C THR A 252 12.09 1.13 1.11
N ILE A 253 11.89 -0.11 1.55
CA ILE A 253 11.88 -1.30 0.69
C ILE A 253 10.42 -1.65 0.49
N THR A 254 9.96 -1.66 -0.75
CA THR A 254 8.56 -1.91 -1.14
C THR A 254 8.47 -2.24 -2.63
N ASP A 255 7.47 -3.02 -3.01
CA ASP A 255 7.11 -3.27 -4.40
C ASP A 255 6.04 -2.28 -4.90
N TYR A 256 5.58 -1.36 -4.05
CA TYR A 256 4.64 -0.32 -4.44
C TYR A 256 5.26 0.64 -5.46
N SER A 257 4.61 0.81 -6.61
CA SER A 257 5.11 1.66 -7.69
C SER A 257 4.90 3.17 -7.48
N GLY A 258 4.13 3.54 -6.46
CA GLY A 258 3.87 4.94 -6.10
C GLY A 258 4.94 5.54 -5.19
N VAL A 259 4.65 6.73 -4.66
CA VAL A 259 5.63 7.55 -3.94
C VAL A 259 5.99 6.98 -2.56
N ASP A 260 5.00 6.57 -1.78
CA ASP A 260 5.19 6.03 -0.42
C ASP A 260 3.98 5.16 -0.04
N PRO A 261 4.17 3.86 0.25
CA PRO A 261 3.07 2.96 0.59
C PRO A 261 2.42 3.24 1.95
N GLU A 262 3.07 4.04 2.79
CA GLU A 262 2.59 4.38 4.13
C GLU A 262 1.66 5.60 4.14
N ILE A 263 1.74 6.45 3.14
CA ILE A 263 0.93 7.68 3.09
C ILE A 263 -0.48 7.32 2.61
N PRO A 264 -1.50 7.44 3.48
CA PRO A 264 -2.88 7.28 3.04
C PRO A 264 -3.24 8.39 2.05
N ALA A 265 -4.14 8.07 1.13
CA ALA A 265 -4.64 9.05 0.20
C ALA A 265 -5.31 10.20 0.88
N SER A 266 -4.97 11.36 0.37
CA SER A 266 -5.56 12.68 0.41
C SER A 266 -6.29 13.16 1.68
N ASP A 267 -6.02 14.43 2.00
CA ASP A 267 -6.64 15.25 3.05
C ASP A 267 -8.17 15.46 2.89
N GLU A 268 -8.81 14.93 1.86
CA GLU A 268 -10.22 15.17 1.53
C GLU A 268 -11.17 14.06 1.98
N GLY A 269 -10.88 13.37 3.07
CA GLY A 269 -11.79 12.38 3.65
C GLY A 269 -11.96 11.12 2.80
N THR A 270 -11.04 10.85 1.93
CA THR A 270 -11.01 9.69 1.09
C THR A 270 -10.75 8.41 1.85
N VAL A 271 -11.33 7.38 1.35
CA VAL A 271 -11.35 6.05 1.92
C VAL A 271 -9.94 5.48 2.07
N MET A 272 -9.60 4.97 3.27
CA MET A 272 -8.33 4.31 3.59
C MET A 272 -7.84 3.40 2.45
N GLY A 273 -6.57 3.49 2.08
CA GLY A 273 -5.95 2.60 1.08
C GLY A 273 -6.06 3.07 -0.38
N THR A 274 -6.30 4.35 -0.62
CA THR A 274 -6.21 4.94 -1.97
C THR A 274 -5.13 6.01 -1.96
N ALA A 275 -4.11 5.91 -2.80
CA ALA A 275 -3.06 6.92 -2.93
C ALA A 275 -3.39 7.91 -4.05
N GLY A 276 -3.58 9.18 -3.68
CA GLY A 276 -3.90 10.25 -4.63
C GLY A 276 -2.68 10.81 -5.36
N PRO A 277 -2.88 11.53 -6.47
CA PRO A 277 -1.79 12.10 -7.27
C PRO A 277 -1.09 13.28 -6.62
N SER A 278 -1.68 13.86 -5.60
CA SER A 278 -1.21 15.11 -4.96
C SER A 278 -0.48 14.88 -3.63
N VAL A 279 -0.11 13.64 -3.31
CA VAL A 279 0.56 13.32 -2.06
C VAL A 279 2.04 13.69 -2.13
N TYR A 280 2.47 14.54 -1.18
CA TYR A 280 3.88 14.87 -1.06
C TYR A 280 4.67 13.73 -0.39
N PRO A 281 5.80 13.28 -0.96
CA PRO A 281 6.57 12.20 -0.38
C PRO A 281 7.17 12.57 0.97
N ALA A 282 7.35 11.56 1.84
CA ALA A 282 8.11 11.73 3.07
C ALA A 282 9.54 12.19 2.75
N THR A 283 9.95 13.31 3.35
CA THR A 283 11.29 13.86 3.11
C THR A 283 12.35 13.14 3.93
N ARG A 284 13.53 12.93 3.33
CA ARG A 284 14.73 12.57 4.10
C ARG A 284 15.21 13.80 4.87
N LYS A 285 15.50 13.61 6.15
CA LYS A 285 16.04 14.68 7.00
C LYS A 285 17.37 14.25 7.57
N PHE A 286 18.28 15.18 7.65
CA PHE A 286 19.58 14.99 8.27
C PHE A 286 19.81 16.07 9.32
N MET A 287 20.17 15.66 10.52
CA MET A 287 20.36 16.54 11.67
C MET A 287 21.72 16.24 12.30
N PHE A 288 22.42 17.29 12.64
CA PHE A 288 23.63 17.22 13.45
C PHE A 288 23.42 18.01 14.73
N GLY A 289 23.81 17.44 15.86
CA GLY A 289 23.64 18.08 17.15
C GLY A 289 24.71 17.69 18.16
N PHE A 290 24.72 18.41 19.26
CA PHE A 290 25.58 18.11 20.40
C PHE A 290 24.83 18.27 21.73
N ASN A 291 25.21 17.48 22.72
CA ASN A 291 24.76 17.58 24.09
C ASN A 291 25.96 17.80 24.99
N LEU A 292 25.88 18.79 25.87
CA LEU A 292 26.86 19.10 26.88
C LEU A 292 26.30 18.80 28.28
N SER A 293 27.09 18.13 29.11
CA SER A 293 26.80 17.91 30.52
C SER A 293 27.87 18.57 31.36
N PHE A 294 27.44 19.37 32.32
CA PHE A 294 28.30 20.11 33.25
C PHE A 294 28.34 19.43 34.59
#